data_73929e7f200f434ba69fcf1761acb06c
#
_entry.id   73929e7f200f434ba69fcf1761acb06c
#
_cell.length_a   1.000
_cell.length_b   1.000
_cell.length_c   1.000
_cell.angle_alpha   90.00
_cell.angle_beta   90.00
_cell.angle_gamma   90.00
#
_symmetry.space_group_name_H-M   'P 1'
#
loop_
_entity.id
_entity.type
_entity.pdbx_description
1 polymer ?
#
loop_
_entity_poly.entity_id
_entity_poly.type
_entity_poly.pdbx_seq_one_letter_code
_entity_poly.pdbx_strand_id
1 'polypeptide(L)'
;MNRLRIAIFFNLTLLISYNSFADDDHHHSDMHDVMAHLLTPASEKIWNASGSIITKEGELSLAPTNQEEWNEVIFGAKVIIESTFILNRPDRAKGRKDWVRFSELLEPIGKRALKAAESKDSEKLFAIGADLYQACVACHNVYMRN
;
A
#
# COMPACT_ATOMS: atom_id res chain seq x y z
N MET A 1 -64.00 53.39 -15.19
CA MET A 1 -62.90 53.61 -14.20
C MET A 1 -62.19 52.28 -13.94
N ASN A 2 -61.21 52.00 -14.78
CA ASN A 2 -60.45 50.70 -14.69
C ASN A 2 -59.22 50.87 -13.78
N ARG A 3 -59.19 50.13 -12.68
CA ARG A 3 -58.02 50.13 -11.84
C ARG A 3 -57.14 48.97 -12.28
N LEU A 4 -56.03 49.28 -12.96
CA LEU A 4 -54.97 48.34 -13.34
C LEU A 4 -54.16 48.00 -12.10
N ARG A 5 -54.25 46.71 -11.66
CA ARG A 5 -53.45 46.17 -10.57
C ARG A 5 -52.15 45.60 -11.17
N ILE A 6 -51.05 46.32 -10.97
CA ILE A 6 -49.70 45.85 -11.30
C ILE A 6 -49.28 44.87 -10.22
N ALA A 7 -49.17 43.62 -10.57
CA ALA A 7 -48.55 42.58 -9.72
C ALA A 7 -47.06 42.63 -9.90
N ILE A 8 -46.33 43.07 -8.88
CA ILE A 8 -44.86 43.05 -8.84
C ILE A 8 -44.46 41.63 -8.41
N PHE A 9 -43.94 40.84 -9.36
CA PHE A 9 -43.29 39.58 -9.05
C PHE A 9 -41.88 39.83 -8.49
N PHE A 10 -41.69 39.63 -7.20
CA PHE A 10 -40.40 39.71 -6.54
C PHE A 10 -39.67 38.41 -6.82
N ASN A 11 -38.74 38.42 -7.77
CA ASN A 11 -37.92 37.32 -8.12
C ASN A 11 -36.78 37.19 -7.07
N LEU A 12 -36.98 36.34 -6.07
CA LEU A 12 -35.98 36.01 -5.05
C LEU A 12 -35.00 35.02 -5.64
N THR A 13 -33.94 35.49 -6.29
CA THR A 13 -32.79 34.68 -6.71
C THR A 13 -32.01 34.24 -5.49
N LEU A 14 -32.22 32.99 -5.09
CA LEU A 14 -31.44 32.32 -4.05
C LEU A 14 -30.01 32.09 -4.57
N LEU A 15 -29.08 32.94 -4.19
CA LEU A 15 -27.65 32.75 -4.42
C LEU A 15 -27.17 31.61 -3.51
N ILE A 16 -27.18 30.41 -4.04
CA ILE A 16 -26.51 29.26 -3.39
C ILE A 16 -25.01 29.48 -3.55
N SER A 17 -24.38 30.01 -2.50
CA SER A 17 -22.93 30.06 -2.39
C SER A 17 -22.43 28.62 -2.27
N TYR A 18 -21.94 28.05 -3.36
CA TYR A 18 -21.14 26.82 -3.31
C TYR A 18 -19.83 27.19 -2.62
N ASN A 19 -19.76 26.93 -1.32
CA ASN A 19 -18.48 26.85 -0.65
C ASN A 19 -17.74 25.65 -1.24
N SER A 20 -16.82 25.92 -2.16
CA SER A 20 -15.83 24.93 -2.57
C SER A 20 -14.95 24.65 -1.35
N PHE A 21 -15.28 23.57 -0.63
CA PHE A 21 -14.33 22.94 0.28
C PHE A 21 -13.28 22.22 -0.58
N ALA A 22 -12.41 23.00 -1.21
CA ALA A 22 -11.24 22.50 -1.90
C ALA A 22 -10.03 23.10 -1.20
N ASP A 23 -9.82 22.68 0.04
CA ASP A 23 -8.51 22.71 0.64
C ASP A 23 -8.30 21.33 1.25
N ASP A 24 -8.13 20.39 0.36
CA ASP A 24 -7.75 19.04 0.69
C ASP A 24 -6.22 19.00 0.69
N ASP A 25 -5.63 19.64 1.71
CA ASP A 25 -4.24 19.41 2.07
C ASP A 25 -4.15 17.97 2.60
N HIS A 26 -4.35 17.02 1.69
CA HIS A 26 -4.05 15.63 1.93
C HIS A 26 -2.57 15.54 2.27
N HIS A 27 -2.25 15.59 3.54
CA HIS A 27 -0.93 15.25 4.08
C HIS A 27 -0.61 13.81 3.68
N HIS A 28 -0.20 13.66 2.45
CA HIS A 28 0.31 12.38 1.98
C HIS A 28 1.65 12.15 2.68
N SER A 29 1.74 11.03 3.40
CA SER A 29 3.01 10.55 3.94
C SER A 29 4.11 10.68 2.90
N ASP A 30 5.26 11.20 3.28
CA ASP A 30 6.40 11.25 2.39
C ASP A 30 6.87 9.82 2.02
N MET A 31 7.85 9.70 1.14
CA MET A 31 8.31 8.38 0.70
C MET A 31 9.00 7.61 1.82
N HIS A 32 9.69 8.30 2.72
CA HIS A 32 10.31 7.68 3.88
C HIS A 32 9.26 7.05 4.81
N ASP A 33 8.17 7.76 5.10
CA ASP A 33 7.06 7.24 5.90
C ASP A 33 6.42 6.01 5.28
N VAL A 34 6.18 6.05 3.95
CA VAL A 34 5.63 4.90 3.22
C VAL A 34 6.54 3.68 3.34
N MET A 35 7.86 3.86 3.20
CA MET A 35 8.82 2.77 3.33
C MET A 35 8.93 2.27 4.78
N ALA A 36 9.12 3.18 5.73
CA ALA A 36 9.39 2.83 7.13
C ALA A 36 8.16 2.28 7.87
N HIS A 37 6.97 2.82 7.57
CA HIS A 37 5.77 2.54 8.37
C HIS A 37 4.73 1.68 7.64
N LEU A 38 4.91 1.43 6.34
CA LEU A 38 4.00 0.60 5.58
C LEU A 38 4.71 -0.61 4.95
N LEU A 39 5.70 -0.40 4.06
CA LEU A 39 6.33 -1.49 3.31
C LEU A 39 7.26 -2.33 4.17
N THR A 40 8.10 -1.72 5.00
CA THR A 40 9.02 -2.47 5.87
C THR A 40 8.28 -3.38 6.83
N PRO A 41 7.31 -2.91 7.65
CA PRO A 41 6.57 -3.80 8.55
C PRO A 41 5.79 -4.90 7.83
N ALA A 42 5.24 -4.60 6.64
CA ALA A 42 4.53 -5.59 5.83
C ALA A 42 5.46 -6.68 5.29
N SER A 43 6.67 -6.29 4.84
CA SER A 43 7.68 -7.23 4.37
C SER A 43 8.21 -8.11 5.49
N GLU A 44 8.44 -7.54 6.68
CA GLU A 44 8.88 -8.27 7.86
C GLU A 44 7.90 -9.37 8.27
N LYS A 45 6.58 -9.15 8.13
CA LYS A 45 5.58 -10.20 8.38
C LYS A 45 5.74 -11.41 7.45
N ILE A 46 6.23 -11.20 6.24
CA ILE A 46 6.52 -12.28 5.28
C ILE A 46 7.85 -12.95 5.62
N TRP A 47 8.92 -12.17 5.87
CA TRP A 47 10.24 -12.69 6.13
C TRP A 47 10.34 -13.45 7.46
N ASN A 48 9.70 -12.93 8.52
CA ASN A 48 9.73 -13.54 9.86
C ASN A 48 8.79 -14.76 9.99
N ALA A 49 8.04 -15.10 8.96
CA ALA A 49 7.12 -16.24 8.94
C ALA A 49 7.68 -17.46 8.20
N SER A 50 8.99 -17.46 7.89
CA SER A 50 9.62 -18.52 7.11
C SER A 50 11.11 -18.68 7.45
N GLY A 51 11.64 -19.87 7.17
CA GLY A 51 13.01 -20.21 7.52
C GLY A 51 13.17 -20.71 8.94
N SER A 52 14.39 -20.65 9.45
CA SER A 52 14.74 -21.15 10.80
C SER A 52 15.88 -20.35 11.42
N ILE A 53 15.97 -20.42 12.73
CA ILE A 53 17.08 -19.89 13.52
C ILE A 53 17.84 -21.05 14.13
N ILE A 54 19.17 -21.06 14.01
CA ILE A 54 20.03 -22.03 14.66
C ILE A 54 20.41 -21.47 16.05
N THR A 55 20.02 -22.17 17.09
CA THR A 55 20.35 -21.87 18.48
C THR A 55 21.31 -22.92 19.06
N LYS A 56 21.76 -22.73 20.29
CA LYS A 56 22.57 -23.75 21.00
C LYS A 56 21.77 -25.00 21.32
N GLU A 57 20.46 -24.86 21.44
CA GLU A 57 19.50 -25.92 21.76
C GLU A 57 19.01 -26.67 20.51
N GLY A 58 19.32 -26.17 19.30
CA GLY A 58 18.93 -26.76 18.02
C GLY A 58 18.34 -25.75 17.04
N GLU A 59 17.69 -26.25 16.00
CA GLU A 59 17.04 -25.46 14.97
C GLU A 59 15.61 -25.14 15.40
N LEU A 60 15.26 -23.84 15.35
CA LEU A 60 13.93 -23.33 15.63
C LEU A 60 13.27 -22.82 14.34
N SER A 61 12.17 -23.44 13.93
CA SER A 61 11.38 -22.97 12.80
C SER A 61 10.70 -21.63 13.10
N LEU A 62 10.69 -20.72 12.12
CA LEU A 62 9.97 -19.45 12.16
C LEU A 62 8.57 -19.54 11.54
N ALA A 63 8.17 -20.72 11.06
CA ALA A 63 6.85 -20.89 10.47
C ALA A 63 5.73 -20.60 11.48
N PRO A 64 4.67 -19.87 11.08
CA PRO A 64 3.53 -19.60 11.95
C PRO A 64 2.88 -20.89 12.48
N THR A 65 2.57 -20.90 13.76
CA THR A 65 2.07 -22.08 14.49
C THR A 65 0.55 -22.07 14.66
N ASN A 66 -0.10 -20.93 14.50
CA ASN A 66 -1.52 -20.74 14.69
C ASN A 66 -2.13 -19.83 13.62
N GLN A 67 -3.47 -19.73 13.58
CA GLN A 67 -4.18 -18.98 12.58
C GLN A 67 -3.95 -17.46 12.69
N GLU A 68 -3.75 -16.95 13.88
CA GLU A 68 -3.51 -15.53 14.10
C GLU A 68 -2.18 -15.09 13.48
N GLU A 69 -1.12 -15.87 13.69
CA GLU A 69 0.18 -15.64 13.06
C GLU A 69 0.09 -15.71 11.52
N TRP A 70 -0.65 -16.67 10.96
CA TRP A 70 -0.91 -16.69 9.51
C TRP A 70 -1.71 -15.49 9.01
N ASN A 71 -2.64 -14.97 9.80
CA ASN A 71 -3.39 -13.76 9.46
C ASN A 71 -2.47 -12.53 9.38
N GLU A 72 -1.42 -12.46 10.22
CA GLU A 72 -0.40 -11.41 10.12
C GLU A 72 0.37 -11.48 8.80
N VAL A 73 0.72 -12.67 8.33
CA VAL A 73 1.38 -12.87 7.03
C VAL A 73 0.44 -12.46 5.89
N ILE A 74 -0.84 -12.87 5.97
CA ILE A 74 -1.88 -12.49 5.01
C ILE A 74 -2.01 -10.96 4.96
N PHE A 75 -2.03 -10.30 6.12
CA PHE A 75 -2.06 -8.84 6.19
C PHE A 75 -0.85 -8.21 5.49
N GLY A 76 0.38 -8.67 5.81
CA GLY A 76 1.60 -8.19 5.16
C GLY A 76 1.55 -8.35 3.64
N ALA A 77 1.14 -9.53 3.16
CA ALA A 77 1.00 -9.80 1.73
C ALA A 77 0.00 -8.87 1.03
N LYS A 78 -1.15 -8.60 1.66
CA LYS A 78 -2.14 -7.64 1.13
C LYS A 78 -1.59 -6.21 1.07
N VAL A 79 -0.86 -5.78 2.10
CA VAL A 79 -0.21 -4.46 2.10
C VAL A 79 0.81 -4.36 0.97
N ILE A 80 1.61 -5.40 0.71
CA ILE A 80 2.56 -5.41 -0.42
C ILE A 80 1.83 -5.30 -1.76
N ILE A 81 0.70 -5.97 -1.95
CA ILE A 81 -0.13 -5.85 -3.17
C ILE A 81 -0.60 -4.40 -3.35
N GLU A 82 -1.21 -3.82 -2.32
CA GLU A 82 -1.78 -2.47 -2.37
C GLU A 82 -0.70 -1.38 -2.47
N SER A 83 0.52 -1.65 -2.00
CA SER A 83 1.62 -0.69 -2.07
C SER A 83 2.01 -0.34 -3.50
N THR A 84 1.78 -1.22 -4.47
CA THR A 84 1.95 -0.93 -5.90
C THR A 84 1.14 0.30 -6.32
N PHE A 85 -0.13 0.36 -5.91
CA PHE A 85 -1.00 1.51 -6.19
C PHE A 85 -0.51 2.78 -5.47
N ILE A 86 -0.10 2.63 -4.21
CA ILE A 86 0.42 3.75 -3.40
C ILE A 86 1.67 4.35 -4.02
N LEU A 87 2.60 3.51 -4.50
CA LEU A 87 3.86 3.94 -5.12
C LEU A 87 3.66 4.55 -6.49
N ASN A 88 2.66 4.09 -7.26
CA ASN A 88 2.38 4.54 -8.61
C ASN A 88 1.51 5.80 -8.68
N ARG A 89 1.16 6.41 -7.56
CA ARG A 89 0.47 7.70 -7.57
C ARG A 89 1.24 8.73 -8.40
N PRO A 90 0.55 9.60 -9.17
CA PRO A 90 1.20 10.57 -10.06
C PRO A 90 2.21 11.49 -9.36
N ASP A 91 1.91 11.89 -8.12
CA ASP A 91 2.76 12.74 -7.28
C ASP A 91 4.07 12.02 -6.85
N ARG A 92 4.07 10.68 -6.79
CA ARG A 92 5.22 9.84 -6.45
C ARG A 92 5.97 9.34 -7.68
N ALA A 93 5.26 8.80 -8.65
CA ALA A 93 5.86 8.29 -9.88
C ALA A 93 6.47 9.41 -10.75
N LYS A 94 5.86 10.61 -10.77
CA LYS A 94 6.34 11.80 -11.49
C LYS A 94 6.72 11.50 -12.96
N GLY A 95 5.94 10.62 -13.61
CA GLY A 95 6.15 10.19 -14.99
C GLY A 95 7.35 9.27 -15.23
N ARG A 96 8.04 8.80 -14.19
CA ARG A 96 9.20 7.90 -14.31
C ARG A 96 8.75 6.47 -14.60
N LYS A 97 8.98 6.01 -15.82
CA LYS A 97 8.55 4.68 -16.28
C LYS A 97 9.28 3.54 -15.57
N ASP A 98 10.54 3.72 -15.21
CA ASP A 98 11.33 2.77 -14.44
C ASP A 98 10.84 2.63 -13.01
N TRP A 99 10.43 3.74 -12.37
CA TRP A 99 9.77 3.72 -11.08
C TRP A 99 8.50 2.85 -11.10
N VAL A 100 7.62 3.09 -12.08
CA VAL A 100 6.39 2.32 -12.26
C VAL A 100 6.72 0.83 -12.42
N ARG A 101 7.69 0.49 -13.28
CA ARG A 101 8.10 -0.89 -13.51
C ARG A 101 8.64 -1.57 -12.25
N PHE A 102 9.42 -0.87 -11.41
CA PHE A 102 9.90 -1.45 -10.15
C PHE A 102 8.77 -1.67 -9.15
N SER A 103 7.87 -0.70 -9.01
CA SER A 103 6.75 -0.84 -8.08
C SER A 103 5.77 -1.94 -8.51
N GLU A 104 5.56 -2.14 -9.81
CA GLU A 104 4.71 -3.21 -10.36
C GLU A 104 5.23 -4.62 -10.09
N LEU A 105 6.51 -4.80 -9.71
CA LEU A 105 7.03 -6.09 -9.29
C LEU A 105 6.43 -6.58 -7.96
N LEU A 106 5.96 -5.66 -7.12
CA LEU A 106 5.45 -6.00 -5.79
C LEU A 106 4.12 -6.74 -5.85
N GLU A 107 3.23 -6.37 -6.75
CA GLU A 107 1.90 -6.98 -6.83
C GLU A 107 1.93 -8.50 -7.08
N PRO A 108 2.62 -9.03 -8.11
CA PRO A 108 2.69 -10.47 -8.33
C PRO A 108 3.41 -11.22 -7.21
N ILE A 109 4.41 -10.59 -6.56
CA ILE A 109 5.12 -11.17 -5.41
C ILE A 109 4.16 -11.24 -4.22
N GLY A 110 3.45 -10.16 -3.90
CA GLY A 110 2.45 -10.11 -2.84
C GLY A 110 1.32 -11.11 -3.04
N LYS A 111 0.82 -11.29 -4.28
CA LYS A 111 -0.19 -12.31 -4.61
C LYS A 111 0.30 -13.73 -4.37
N ARG A 112 1.56 -14.03 -4.68
CA ARG A 112 2.16 -15.33 -4.37
C ARG A 112 2.31 -15.54 -2.86
N ALA A 113 2.74 -14.51 -2.13
CA ALA A 113 2.86 -14.56 -0.68
C ALA A 113 1.49 -14.77 -0.02
N LEU A 114 0.45 -14.07 -0.49
CA LEU A 114 -0.91 -14.27 -0.02
C LEU A 114 -1.37 -15.72 -0.21
N LYS A 115 -1.18 -16.27 -1.39
CA LYS A 115 -1.55 -17.67 -1.67
C LYS A 115 -0.78 -18.67 -0.81
N ALA A 116 0.52 -18.45 -0.59
CA ALA A 116 1.35 -19.28 0.28
C ALA A 116 0.86 -19.21 1.74
N ALA A 117 0.53 -18.01 2.23
CA ALA A 117 0.01 -17.81 3.58
C ALA A 117 -1.38 -18.46 3.77
N GLU A 118 -2.29 -18.34 2.81
CA GLU A 118 -3.61 -18.98 2.83
C GLU A 118 -3.52 -20.51 2.84
N SER A 119 -2.51 -21.08 2.16
CA SER A 119 -2.24 -22.53 2.16
C SER A 119 -1.32 -22.96 3.29
N LYS A 120 -0.85 -22.05 4.14
CA LYS A 120 0.10 -22.31 5.26
C LYS A 120 1.41 -22.97 4.80
N ASP A 121 1.91 -22.55 3.65
CA ASP A 121 3.11 -23.08 3.01
C ASP A 121 4.32 -22.19 3.30
N SER A 122 5.00 -22.46 4.42
CA SER A 122 6.15 -21.66 4.86
C SER A 122 7.39 -21.86 3.97
N GLU A 123 7.54 -22.99 3.29
CA GLU A 123 8.65 -23.23 2.37
C GLU A 123 8.51 -22.33 1.12
N LYS A 124 7.30 -22.28 0.54
CA LYS A 124 7.04 -21.33 -0.56
C LYS A 124 7.19 -19.88 -0.11
N LEU A 125 6.76 -19.57 1.11
CA LEU A 125 6.89 -18.23 1.66
C LEU A 125 8.36 -17.81 1.76
N PHE A 126 9.26 -18.71 2.12
CA PHE A 126 10.71 -18.46 2.15
C PHE A 126 11.26 -18.05 0.77
N ALA A 127 10.94 -18.81 -0.28
CA ALA A 127 11.37 -18.49 -1.64
C ALA A 127 10.79 -17.13 -2.13
N ILE A 128 9.52 -16.85 -1.80
CA ILE A 128 8.86 -15.59 -2.15
C ILE A 128 9.46 -14.41 -1.38
N GLY A 129 9.87 -14.61 -0.14
CA GLY A 129 10.58 -13.61 0.67
C GLY A 129 11.90 -13.17 0.02
N ALA A 130 12.63 -14.10 -0.59
CA ALA A 130 13.84 -13.79 -1.35
C ALA A 130 13.52 -12.95 -2.61
N ASP A 131 12.46 -13.28 -3.35
CA ASP A 131 12.03 -12.49 -4.51
C ASP A 131 11.60 -11.07 -4.11
N LEU A 132 10.89 -10.93 -2.97
CA LEU A 132 10.50 -9.65 -2.41
C LEU A 132 11.71 -8.79 -2.09
N TYR A 133 12.72 -9.38 -1.43
CA TYR A 133 13.98 -8.69 -1.14
C TYR A 133 14.66 -8.19 -2.42
N GLN A 134 14.74 -9.02 -3.46
CA GLN A 134 15.35 -8.62 -4.74
C GLN A 134 14.59 -7.47 -5.41
N ALA A 135 13.28 -7.45 -5.35
CA ALA A 135 12.46 -6.34 -5.86
C ALA A 135 12.77 -5.03 -5.11
N CYS A 136 12.89 -5.08 -3.79
CA CYS A 136 13.27 -3.94 -2.96
C CYS A 136 14.66 -3.41 -3.35
N VAL A 137 15.66 -4.30 -3.42
CA VAL A 137 17.05 -3.96 -3.78
C VAL A 137 17.13 -3.35 -5.18
N ALA A 138 16.42 -3.90 -6.15
CA ALA A 138 16.42 -3.40 -7.52
C ALA A 138 15.97 -1.94 -7.62
N CYS A 139 14.88 -1.58 -6.91
CA CYS A 139 14.39 -0.20 -6.85
C CYS A 139 15.35 0.71 -6.05
N HIS A 140 15.78 0.27 -4.86
CA HIS A 140 16.63 1.05 -3.98
C HIS A 140 18.01 1.34 -4.58
N ASN A 141 18.57 0.45 -5.38
CA ASN A 141 19.82 0.69 -6.10
C ASN A 141 19.73 1.87 -7.08
N VAL A 142 18.54 2.22 -7.54
CA VAL A 142 18.30 3.36 -8.42
C VAL A 142 17.96 4.63 -7.64
N TYR A 143 17.10 4.50 -6.62
CA TYR A 143 16.43 5.64 -5.99
C TYR A 143 16.92 5.98 -4.56
N MET A 144 17.73 5.14 -3.93
CA MET A 144 18.37 5.42 -2.63
C MET A 144 19.88 5.67 -2.74
N ARG A 145 20.40 5.94 -3.93
CA ARG A 145 21.82 6.29 -4.09
C ARG A 145 22.04 7.72 -3.57
N ASN A 146 22.76 7.85 -2.47
CA ASN A 146 23.28 9.12 -1.94
C ASN A 146 24.43 9.64 -2.83
#